data_4c23aa2534a3a82ba2d4e4d8f298a647
#
_entry.id   4c23aa2534a3a82ba2d4e4d8f298a647
#
_cell.length_a   1.000
_cell.length_b   1.000
_cell.length_c   1.000
_cell.angle_alpha   90.00
_cell.angle_beta   90.00
_cell.angle_gamma   90.00
#
_symmetry.space_group_name_H-M   'P 1'
#
loop_
_entity.id
_entity.type
_entity.pdbx_description
1 polymer ?
#
loop_
_entity_poly.entity_id
_entity_poly.type
_entity_poly.pdbx_seq_one_letter_code
_entity_poly.pdbx_strand_id
1 'polypeptide(L)'
;MIYLDNAATSYPKPESVLRAVERTMRFLGANPGRSGHRMSLAAARIVLDAREALASLLHVQNPDDIVFGANCTDMLNLALQGACRQGMHVLTSAYAHNSVLRPLHRLATEGRIRLTIAVDPLARMGPDVDLLALPHADNVTGAILPVEQAAVLCRMHKCLLLVDAAQTAGVLPLYPEEWGVDLCAMPGHKALLGAQGTGALYIRPGLDLEPLKAGGTGTSSHLLTQPRERPERYESGTLNTPGIASLGQGARFCLLHRPEIRGRELLLTERLLAGLLDIPRVTVYGPLDAVSRVGTVSFNVGGLPSGRVADELDGAGICVRAGLHCAPLAHEAMGTGERGAVRASLGYASTAADVDALLRAVARIERGREA
;
A
#
# COMPACT_ATOMS: atom_id res chain seq x y z
N MET A 1 -16.46 -11.19 16.55
CA MET A 1 -15.06 -10.70 16.42
C MET A 1 -15.08 -9.44 15.56
N ILE A 2 -14.50 -8.37 16.04
CA ILE A 2 -14.42 -7.06 15.38
C ILE A 2 -13.04 -6.92 14.77
N TYR A 3 -12.95 -6.71 13.45
CA TYR A 3 -11.68 -6.63 12.75
C TYR A 3 -11.32 -5.19 12.40
N LEU A 4 -10.30 -4.65 13.07
CA LEU A 4 -9.79 -3.29 12.91
C LEU A 4 -8.28 -3.26 12.61
N ASP A 5 -7.78 -4.26 11.85
CA ASP A 5 -6.40 -4.30 11.33
C ASP A 5 -6.35 -4.28 9.78
N ASN A 6 -7.23 -3.47 9.16
CA ASN A 6 -7.34 -3.39 7.69
C ASN A 6 -6.08 -2.80 7.01
N ALA A 7 -5.27 -2.02 7.70
CA ALA A 7 -4.00 -1.51 7.19
C ALA A 7 -2.94 -2.62 7.02
N ALA A 8 -3.09 -3.77 7.69
CA ALA A 8 -2.27 -4.96 7.45
C ALA A 8 -2.79 -5.79 6.28
N THR A 9 -4.09 -6.09 6.27
CA THR A 9 -4.83 -6.72 5.15
C THR A 9 -6.31 -6.47 5.35
N SER A 10 -7.07 -6.22 4.28
CA SER A 10 -8.53 -6.00 4.41
C SER A 10 -9.30 -7.29 4.71
N TYR A 11 -10.29 -7.20 5.60
CA TYR A 11 -11.20 -8.28 5.94
C TYR A 11 -12.56 -7.70 6.43
N PRO A 12 -13.69 -8.32 6.03
CA PRO A 12 -13.84 -9.40 5.05
C PRO A 12 -13.50 -8.96 3.62
N LYS A 13 -13.43 -9.88 2.67
CA LYS A 13 -13.35 -9.57 1.25
C LYS A 13 -14.74 -9.48 0.65
N PRO A 14 -14.98 -8.62 -0.38
CA PRO A 14 -16.22 -8.63 -1.14
C PRO A 14 -16.48 -10.01 -1.76
N GLU A 15 -17.74 -10.41 -1.81
CA GLU A 15 -18.15 -11.72 -2.37
C GLU A 15 -17.70 -11.90 -3.82
N SER A 16 -17.72 -10.83 -4.62
CA SER A 16 -17.24 -10.85 -6.01
C SER A 16 -15.75 -11.22 -6.12
N VAL A 17 -14.95 -10.80 -5.14
CA VAL A 17 -13.51 -11.12 -5.06
C VAL A 17 -13.31 -12.61 -4.73
N LEU A 18 -14.06 -13.15 -3.76
CA LEU A 18 -14.00 -14.57 -3.39
C LEU A 18 -14.40 -15.46 -4.56
N ARG A 19 -15.50 -15.13 -5.23
CA ARG A 19 -15.98 -15.86 -6.43
C ARG A 19 -14.98 -15.82 -7.58
N ALA A 20 -14.23 -14.72 -7.75
CA ALA A 20 -13.23 -14.63 -8.81
C ALA A 20 -12.09 -15.64 -8.59
N VAL A 21 -11.61 -15.80 -7.36
CA VAL A 21 -10.60 -16.81 -7.00
C VAL A 21 -11.14 -18.22 -7.26
N GLU A 22 -12.31 -18.54 -6.70
CA GLU A 22 -12.92 -19.85 -6.83
C GLU A 22 -13.15 -20.23 -8.30
N ARG A 23 -13.76 -19.33 -9.08
CA ARG A 23 -14.01 -19.55 -10.51
C ARG A 23 -12.72 -19.80 -11.29
N THR A 24 -11.70 -19.01 -11.02
CA THR A 24 -10.40 -19.14 -11.70
C THR A 24 -9.78 -20.51 -11.41
N MET A 25 -9.75 -20.92 -10.15
CA MET A 25 -9.16 -22.21 -9.77
C MET A 25 -9.97 -23.41 -10.29
N ARG A 26 -11.30 -23.35 -10.28
CA ARG A 26 -12.14 -24.46 -10.71
C ARG A 26 -12.20 -24.63 -12.24
N PHE A 27 -12.19 -23.53 -13.00
CA PHE A 27 -12.57 -23.58 -14.41
C PHE A 27 -11.55 -22.99 -15.37
N LEU A 28 -10.59 -22.17 -14.88
CA LEU A 28 -9.70 -21.36 -15.70
C LEU A 28 -8.21 -21.49 -15.29
N GLY A 29 -7.86 -22.61 -14.67
CA GLY A 29 -6.54 -22.84 -14.03
C GLY A 29 -5.39 -23.17 -15.00
N ALA A 30 -5.51 -22.86 -16.30
CA ALA A 30 -4.41 -23.02 -17.24
C ALA A 30 -3.36 -21.88 -17.09
N ASN A 31 -2.13 -22.13 -17.57
CA ASN A 31 -1.08 -21.13 -17.57
C ASN A 31 -1.38 -20.03 -18.61
N PRO A 32 -1.47 -18.75 -18.21
CA PRO A 32 -1.72 -17.66 -19.15
C PRO A 32 -0.54 -17.45 -20.12
N GLY A 33 -0.84 -17.18 -21.40
CA GLY A 33 0.15 -16.71 -22.38
C GLY A 33 1.16 -17.74 -22.90
N ARG A 34 1.09 -19.03 -22.53
CA ARG A 34 2.09 -20.05 -22.96
C ARG A 34 1.58 -21.06 -23.97
N SER A 35 0.31 -20.99 -24.37
CA SER A 35 -0.30 -21.94 -25.32
C SER A 35 -1.48 -21.32 -26.05
N GLY A 36 -1.70 -21.74 -27.29
CA GLY A 36 -2.81 -21.25 -28.13
C GLY A 36 -4.17 -21.95 -27.86
N HIS A 37 -4.27 -22.85 -26.86
CA HIS A 37 -5.54 -23.52 -26.58
C HIS A 37 -6.49 -22.65 -25.75
N ARG A 38 -7.80 -22.92 -25.84
CA ARG A 38 -8.86 -22.11 -25.25
C ARG A 38 -8.68 -21.79 -23.75
N MET A 39 -8.21 -22.76 -22.96
CA MET A 39 -8.02 -22.54 -21.51
C MET A 39 -6.88 -21.55 -21.23
N SER A 40 -5.77 -21.62 -21.99
CA SER A 40 -4.65 -20.67 -21.84
C SER A 40 -5.07 -19.26 -22.23
N LEU A 41 -5.81 -19.12 -23.34
CA LEU A 41 -6.36 -17.82 -23.77
C LEU A 41 -7.34 -17.25 -22.74
N ALA A 42 -8.19 -18.08 -22.11
CA ALA A 42 -9.08 -17.65 -21.06
C ALA A 42 -8.33 -17.19 -19.80
N ALA A 43 -7.25 -17.88 -19.43
CA ALA A 43 -6.39 -17.46 -18.33
C ALA A 43 -5.64 -16.14 -18.64
N ALA A 44 -5.15 -15.96 -19.86
CA ALA A 44 -4.52 -14.72 -20.32
C ALA A 44 -5.52 -13.53 -20.28
N ARG A 45 -6.77 -13.79 -20.66
CA ARG A 45 -7.84 -12.77 -20.60
C ARG A 45 -8.11 -12.31 -19.17
N ILE A 46 -8.05 -13.21 -18.15
CA ILE A 46 -8.18 -12.82 -16.75
C ILE A 46 -7.09 -11.82 -16.34
N VAL A 47 -5.85 -12.07 -16.75
CA VAL A 47 -4.72 -11.19 -16.42
C VAL A 47 -4.91 -9.82 -17.08
N LEU A 48 -5.31 -9.81 -18.36
CA LEU A 48 -5.60 -8.57 -19.08
C LEU A 48 -6.77 -7.81 -18.45
N ASP A 49 -7.88 -8.48 -18.15
CA ASP A 49 -9.07 -7.87 -17.52
C ASP A 49 -8.74 -7.24 -16.15
N ALA A 50 -7.83 -7.84 -15.39
CA ALA A 50 -7.38 -7.28 -14.11
C ALA A 50 -6.50 -6.03 -14.31
N ARG A 51 -5.66 -6.03 -15.33
CA ARG A 51 -4.80 -4.90 -15.71
C ARG A 51 -5.64 -3.73 -16.20
N GLU A 52 -6.61 -3.99 -17.07
CA GLU A 52 -7.60 -2.99 -17.55
C GLU A 52 -8.42 -2.40 -16.38
N ALA A 53 -8.80 -3.22 -15.39
CA ALA A 53 -9.52 -2.74 -14.21
C ALA A 53 -8.67 -1.79 -13.33
N LEU A 54 -7.39 -2.11 -13.15
CA LEU A 54 -6.46 -1.21 -12.45
C LEU A 54 -6.20 0.06 -13.26
N ALA A 55 -6.00 -0.05 -14.56
CA ALA A 55 -5.81 1.10 -15.45
C ALA A 55 -7.01 2.06 -15.36
N SER A 56 -8.23 1.51 -15.38
CA SER A 56 -9.47 2.30 -15.20
C SER A 56 -9.55 2.98 -13.82
N LEU A 57 -9.18 2.27 -12.73
CA LEU A 57 -9.19 2.82 -11.37
C LEU A 57 -8.18 3.97 -11.19
N LEU A 58 -7.03 3.87 -11.87
CA LEU A 58 -5.89 4.78 -11.76
C LEU A 58 -5.88 5.84 -12.86
N HIS A 59 -6.84 5.84 -13.79
CA HIS A 59 -6.88 6.69 -14.99
C HIS A 59 -5.61 6.57 -15.85
N VAL A 60 -5.04 5.37 -15.95
CA VAL A 60 -3.88 5.06 -16.81
C VAL A 60 -4.39 4.68 -18.21
N GLN A 61 -3.84 5.30 -19.25
CA GLN A 61 -4.32 5.12 -20.64
C GLN A 61 -3.93 3.75 -21.19
N ASN A 62 -2.66 3.35 -21.01
CA ASN A 62 -2.17 2.06 -21.49
C ASN A 62 -2.07 1.05 -20.35
N PRO A 63 -2.91 0.00 -20.32
CA PRO A 63 -2.85 -1.03 -19.28
C PRO A 63 -1.48 -1.71 -19.15
N ASP A 64 -0.68 -1.79 -20.22
CA ASP A 64 0.65 -2.43 -20.20
C ASP A 64 1.69 -1.64 -19.40
N ASP A 65 1.38 -0.40 -19.00
CA ASP A 65 2.19 0.37 -18.06
C ASP A 65 1.98 -0.03 -16.59
N ILE A 66 1.09 -1.01 -16.35
CA ILE A 66 0.87 -1.62 -15.04
C ILE A 66 1.41 -3.06 -15.07
N VAL A 67 2.35 -3.40 -14.20
CA VAL A 67 2.93 -4.74 -14.09
C VAL A 67 2.58 -5.39 -12.77
N PHE A 68 2.46 -6.73 -12.76
CA PHE A 68 2.11 -7.51 -11.59
C PHE A 68 3.32 -8.13 -10.89
N GLY A 69 3.21 -8.30 -9.58
CA GLY A 69 4.18 -9.03 -8.76
C GLY A 69 3.51 -9.72 -7.59
N ALA A 70 4.31 -10.37 -6.74
CA ALA A 70 3.80 -11.15 -5.63
C ALA A 70 3.22 -10.30 -4.47
N ASN A 71 3.66 -9.06 -4.32
CA ASN A 71 3.22 -8.12 -3.28
C ASN A 71 3.78 -6.72 -3.53
N CYS A 72 3.36 -5.73 -2.73
CA CYS A 72 3.87 -4.37 -2.84
C CYS A 72 5.39 -4.27 -2.57
N THR A 73 5.93 -5.08 -1.67
CA THR A 73 7.38 -5.10 -1.40
C THR A 73 8.18 -5.49 -2.64
N ASP A 74 7.71 -6.50 -3.40
CA ASP A 74 8.30 -6.86 -4.70
C ASP A 74 8.27 -5.68 -5.67
N MET A 75 7.14 -4.98 -5.75
CA MET A 75 6.96 -3.85 -6.65
C MET A 75 7.81 -2.64 -6.26
N LEU A 76 7.93 -2.34 -4.97
CA LEU A 76 8.82 -1.30 -4.46
C LEU A 76 10.30 -1.67 -4.69
N ASN A 77 10.68 -2.94 -4.54
CA ASN A 77 12.02 -3.39 -4.86
C ASN A 77 12.33 -3.28 -6.36
N LEU A 78 11.37 -3.66 -7.24
CA LEU A 78 11.51 -3.47 -8.68
C LEU A 78 11.70 -1.98 -9.02
N ALA A 79 10.86 -1.12 -8.45
CA ALA A 79 10.92 0.32 -8.67
C ALA A 79 12.25 0.91 -8.21
N LEU A 80 12.66 0.67 -6.95
CA LEU A 80 13.85 1.26 -6.36
C LEU A 80 15.13 0.72 -6.96
N GLN A 81 15.28 -0.61 -7.04
CA GLN A 81 16.49 -1.23 -7.57
C GLN A 81 16.60 -1.03 -9.09
N GLY A 82 15.46 -1.03 -9.80
CA GLY A 82 15.39 -0.84 -11.23
C GLY A 82 15.60 0.62 -11.69
N ALA A 83 15.22 1.61 -10.87
CA ALA A 83 15.38 3.02 -11.20
C ALA A 83 16.71 3.62 -10.71
N CYS A 84 17.21 3.19 -9.53
CA CYS A 84 18.43 3.79 -8.96
C CYS A 84 19.68 3.44 -9.77
N ARG A 85 20.44 4.45 -10.10
CA ARG A 85 21.74 4.36 -10.79
C ARG A 85 22.85 4.82 -9.84
N GLN A 86 24.09 4.49 -10.20
CA GLN A 86 25.28 4.88 -9.42
C GLN A 86 25.36 6.40 -9.24
N GLY A 87 25.52 6.84 -8.00
CA GLY A 87 25.70 8.24 -7.63
C GLY A 87 24.41 9.03 -7.43
N MET A 88 23.23 8.47 -7.72
CA MET A 88 21.95 9.16 -7.51
C MET A 88 21.74 9.56 -6.04
N HIS A 89 21.12 10.72 -5.84
CA HIS A 89 20.61 11.15 -4.55
C HIS A 89 19.12 10.82 -4.42
N VAL A 90 18.81 9.97 -3.45
CA VAL A 90 17.43 9.57 -3.15
C VAL A 90 16.97 10.23 -1.85
N LEU A 91 15.81 10.88 -1.92
CA LEU A 91 15.13 11.48 -0.77
C LEU A 91 13.89 10.66 -0.43
N THR A 92 13.66 10.38 0.85
CA THR A 92 12.46 9.69 1.31
C THR A 92 11.97 10.21 2.66
N SER A 93 10.76 9.78 3.05
CA SER A 93 10.14 10.16 4.31
C SER A 93 10.59 9.25 5.46
N ALA A 94 10.73 9.81 6.66
CA ALA A 94 10.85 9.05 7.91
C ALA A 94 9.59 8.20 8.17
N TYR A 95 8.45 8.56 7.59
CA TYR A 95 7.20 7.79 7.66
C TYR A 95 7.09 6.71 6.58
N ALA A 96 8.14 6.48 5.78
CA ALA A 96 8.14 5.42 4.79
C ALA A 96 8.19 4.03 5.45
N HIS A 97 7.49 3.08 4.84
CA HIS A 97 7.50 1.69 5.27
C HIS A 97 8.87 1.03 5.04
N ASN A 98 9.21 0.00 5.83
CA ASN A 98 10.44 -0.79 5.68
C ASN A 98 10.65 -1.34 4.26
N SER A 99 9.60 -1.52 3.47
CA SER A 99 9.71 -1.95 2.06
C SER A 99 10.33 -0.89 1.14
N VAL A 100 10.36 0.38 1.59
CA VAL A 100 11.10 1.49 0.96
C VAL A 100 12.45 1.69 1.66
N LEU A 101 12.45 1.79 2.99
CA LEU A 101 13.65 2.12 3.76
C LEU A 101 14.76 1.08 3.63
N ARG A 102 14.44 -0.22 3.74
CA ARG A 102 15.45 -1.29 3.71
C ARG A 102 16.17 -1.43 2.36
N PRO A 103 15.47 -1.43 1.20
CA PRO A 103 16.14 -1.41 -0.10
C PRO A 103 17.02 -0.16 -0.29
N LEU A 104 16.53 1.02 0.09
CA LEU A 104 17.30 2.26 -0.02
C LEU A 104 18.53 2.26 0.90
N HIS A 105 18.38 1.81 2.13
CA HIS A 105 19.50 1.68 3.07
C HIS A 105 20.56 0.71 2.53
N ARG A 106 20.15 -0.42 1.95
CA ARG A 106 21.07 -1.36 1.31
C ARG A 106 21.83 -0.70 0.17
N LEU A 107 21.14 -0.03 -0.76
CA LEU A 107 21.79 0.67 -1.88
C LEU A 107 22.77 1.76 -1.41
N ALA A 108 22.44 2.47 -0.33
CA ALA A 108 23.32 3.47 0.26
C ALA A 108 24.56 2.84 0.92
N THR A 109 24.39 1.71 1.66
CA THR A 109 25.50 0.96 2.28
C THR A 109 26.45 0.38 1.24
N GLU A 110 25.90 -0.06 0.08
CA GLU A 110 26.68 -0.52 -1.08
C GLU A 110 27.39 0.64 -1.82
N GLY A 111 27.21 1.89 -1.40
CA GLY A 111 27.79 3.07 -2.03
C GLY A 111 27.20 3.41 -3.41
N ARG A 112 26.01 2.85 -3.75
CA ARG A 112 25.35 3.06 -5.04
C ARG A 112 24.58 4.37 -5.09
N ILE A 113 24.02 4.81 -3.96
CA ILE A 113 23.23 6.04 -3.86
C ILE A 113 23.66 6.87 -2.63
N ARG A 114 23.35 8.15 -2.66
CA ARG A 114 23.26 8.99 -1.47
C ARG A 114 21.81 8.97 -0.99
N LEU A 115 21.57 8.68 0.28
CA LEU A 115 20.23 8.59 0.87
C LEU A 115 20.02 9.71 1.89
N THR A 116 18.95 10.46 1.74
CA THR A 116 18.42 11.41 2.73
C THR A 116 17.04 10.95 3.20
N ILE A 117 16.84 10.85 4.51
CA ILE A 117 15.55 10.54 5.14
C ILE A 117 15.12 11.77 5.93
N ALA A 118 13.91 12.27 5.72
CA ALA A 118 13.41 13.47 6.36
C ALA A 118 11.98 13.27 6.90
N VAL A 119 11.64 13.94 7.98
CA VAL A 119 10.27 14.02 8.51
C VAL A 119 9.38 14.77 7.52
N ASP A 120 9.87 15.89 7.01
CA ASP A 120 9.27 16.64 5.90
C ASP A 120 10.20 16.58 4.69
N PRO A 121 10.01 15.61 3.78
CA PRO A 121 10.86 15.50 2.61
C PRO A 121 10.62 16.61 1.59
N LEU A 122 9.44 17.21 1.50
CA LEU A 122 9.19 18.27 0.53
C LEU A 122 9.96 19.54 0.87
N ALA A 123 10.16 19.85 2.15
CA ALA A 123 11.02 20.94 2.59
C ALA A 123 12.52 20.71 2.31
N ARG A 124 12.91 19.47 1.93
CA ARG A 124 14.29 19.09 1.59
C ARG A 124 14.49 18.89 0.08
N MET A 125 13.46 19.14 -0.73
CA MET A 125 13.58 19.05 -2.18
C MET A 125 14.55 20.10 -2.72
N GLY A 126 15.41 19.67 -3.64
CA GLY A 126 16.39 20.51 -4.29
C GLY A 126 16.82 19.94 -5.64
N PRO A 127 17.61 20.69 -6.43
CA PRO A 127 18.04 20.28 -7.77
C PRO A 127 19.05 19.11 -7.76
N ASP A 128 19.54 18.72 -6.59
CA ASP A 128 20.45 17.60 -6.38
C ASP A 128 19.71 16.28 -6.03
N VAL A 129 18.39 16.29 -5.93
CA VAL A 129 17.57 15.09 -5.70
C VAL A 129 17.22 14.47 -7.05
N ASP A 130 17.59 13.19 -7.24
CA ASP A 130 17.33 12.44 -8.47
C ASP A 130 16.06 11.57 -8.37
N LEU A 131 15.71 11.12 -7.15
CA LEU A 131 14.49 10.35 -6.90
C LEU A 131 13.90 10.72 -5.54
N LEU A 132 12.60 11.02 -5.53
CA LEU A 132 11.79 11.18 -4.33
C LEU A 132 10.90 9.94 -4.17
N ALA A 133 11.00 9.23 -3.03
CA ALA A 133 10.15 8.09 -2.70
C ALA A 133 9.24 8.44 -1.52
N LEU A 134 7.92 8.49 -1.74
CA LEU A 134 6.93 8.89 -0.73
C LEU A 134 5.82 7.85 -0.55
N PRO A 135 5.34 7.59 0.67
CA PRO A 135 4.02 7.00 0.86
C PRO A 135 2.94 8.04 0.48
N HIS A 136 1.86 7.61 -0.17
CA HIS A 136 0.69 8.48 -0.39
C HIS A 136 -0.08 8.70 0.92
N ALA A 137 -0.13 7.66 1.78
CA ALA A 137 -0.45 7.82 3.19
C ALA A 137 0.43 6.89 4.01
N ASP A 138 0.92 7.35 5.16
CA ASP A 138 1.73 6.49 6.02
C ASP A 138 0.88 5.44 6.74
N ASN A 139 1.47 4.31 7.01
CA ASN A 139 0.78 3.15 7.57
C ASN A 139 0.70 3.16 9.11
N VAL A 140 1.26 4.16 9.76
CA VAL A 140 1.26 4.31 11.22
C VAL A 140 0.19 5.31 11.66
N THR A 141 0.31 6.55 11.22
CA THR A 141 -0.64 7.61 11.59
C THR A 141 -1.84 7.69 10.66
N GLY A 142 -1.71 7.16 9.45
CA GLY A 142 -2.69 7.32 8.38
C GLY A 142 -2.60 8.66 7.66
N ALA A 143 -1.68 9.55 8.02
CA ALA A 143 -1.54 10.88 7.43
C ALA A 143 -1.34 10.80 5.92
N ILE A 144 -2.12 11.58 5.17
CA ILE A 144 -2.06 11.69 3.72
C ILE A 144 -0.98 12.70 3.36
N LEU A 145 -0.03 12.29 2.51
CA LEU A 145 1.04 13.17 2.04
C LEU A 145 0.64 13.82 0.72
N PRO A 146 1.09 15.05 0.44
CA PRO A 146 0.69 15.85 -0.72
C PRO A 146 1.42 15.41 -2.00
N VAL A 147 1.07 14.24 -2.55
CA VAL A 147 1.71 13.63 -3.73
C VAL A 147 1.62 14.52 -4.96
N GLU A 148 0.50 15.22 -5.17
CA GLU A 148 0.37 16.15 -6.30
C GLU A 148 1.38 17.30 -6.22
N GLN A 149 1.58 17.87 -5.02
CA GLN A 149 2.61 18.88 -4.80
C GLN A 149 4.01 18.31 -4.99
N ALA A 150 4.26 17.09 -4.50
CA ALA A 150 5.52 16.39 -4.72
C ALA A 150 5.80 16.21 -6.20
N ALA A 151 4.80 15.84 -7.01
CA ALA A 151 4.95 15.68 -8.45
C ALA A 151 5.29 17.01 -9.16
N VAL A 152 4.72 18.13 -8.72
CA VAL A 152 5.11 19.46 -9.24
C VAL A 152 6.59 19.75 -8.94
N LEU A 153 7.02 19.53 -7.71
CA LEU A 153 8.42 19.75 -7.31
C LEU A 153 9.38 18.82 -8.07
N CYS A 154 9.02 17.54 -8.24
CA CYS A 154 9.83 16.59 -9.01
C CYS A 154 9.98 17.03 -10.47
N ARG A 155 8.91 17.50 -11.12
CA ARG A 155 9.01 18.05 -12.48
C ARG A 155 9.92 19.27 -12.55
N MET A 156 9.83 20.20 -11.59
CA MET A 156 10.68 21.39 -11.53
C MET A 156 12.17 21.03 -11.41
N HIS A 157 12.50 20.03 -10.61
CA HIS A 157 13.86 19.58 -10.36
C HIS A 157 14.31 18.44 -11.27
N LYS A 158 13.45 17.94 -12.17
CA LYS A 158 13.71 16.80 -13.08
C LYS A 158 14.07 15.51 -12.33
N CYS A 159 13.52 15.31 -11.13
CA CYS A 159 13.70 14.10 -10.36
C CYS A 159 12.54 13.12 -10.58
N LEU A 160 12.79 11.83 -10.39
CA LEU A 160 11.76 10.80 -10.43
C LEU A 160 10.92 10.83 -9.17
N LEU A 161 9.61 10.53 -9.30
CA LEU A 161 8.69 10.36 -8.17
C LEU A 161 8.20 8.92 -8.09
N LEU A 162 8.54 8.22 -7.00
CA LEU A 162 7.97 6.94 -6.61
C LEU A 162 6.95 7.14 -5.50
N VAL A 163 5.74 6.64 -5.72
CA VAL A 163 4.65 6.66 -4.73
C VAL A 163 4.37 5.25 -4.22
N ASP A 164 4.45 5.06 -2.90
CA ASP A 164 3.91 3.87 -2.22
C ASP A 164 2.44 4.12 -1.88
N ALA A 165 1.55 3.55 -2.66
CA ALA A 165 0.10 3.68 -2.51
C ALA A 165 -0.53 2.54 -1.69
N ALA A 166 0.25 1.87 -0.83
CA ALA A 166 -0.19 0.68 -0.10
C ALA A 166 -1.40 0.92 0.81
N GLN A 167 -1.62 2.13 1.27
CA GLN A 167 -2.74 2.48 2.16
C GLN A 167 -3.88 3.21 1.45
N THR A 168 -3.71 3.60 0.18
CA THR A 168 -4.62 4.55 -0.48
C THR A 168 -5.24 4.02 -1.77
N ALA A 169 -4.55 3.13 -2.50
CA ALA A 169 -5.05 2.56 -3.75
C ALA A 169 -6.39 1.84 -3.54
N GLY A 170 -7.47 2.39 -4.11
CA GLY A 170 -8.83 1.90 -3.93
C GLY A 170 -9.71 2.71 -2.97
N VAL A 171 -9.13 3.53 -2.09
CA VAL A 171 -9.85 4.40 -1.14
C VAL A 171 -9.79 5.87 -1.54
N LEU A 172 -8.60 6.36 -1.88
CA LEU A 172 -8.41 7.73 -2.33
C LEU A 172 -8.33 7.80 -3.86
N PRO A 173 -8.65 8.96 -4.47
CA PRO A 173 -8.22 9.25 -5.82
C PRO A 173 -6.70 9.06 -5.96
N LEU A 174 -6.28 8.41 -7.02
CA LEU A 174 -4.87 8.15 -7.31
C LEU A 174 -4.73 8.07 -8.83
N TYR A 175 -4.20 9.12 -9.43
CA TYR A 175 -4.10 9.31 -10.87
C TYR A 175 -2.64 9.56 -11.27
N PRO A 176 -1.79 8.51 -11.24
CA PRO A 176 -0.36 8.68 -11.39
C PRO A 176 0.04 9.33 -12.71
N GLU A 177 -0.64 9.01 -13.81
CA GLU A 177 -0.36 9.59 -15.13
C GLU A 177 -0.70 11.09 -15.17
N GLU A 178 -1.89 11.48 -14.69
CA GLU A 178 -2.34 12.88 -14.64
C GLU A 178 -1.45 13.74 -13.72
N TRP A 179 -1.08 13.20 -12.58
CA TRP A 179 -0.25 13.92 -11.61
C TRP A 179 1.22 14.00 -12.03
N GLY A 180 1.66 13.11 -12.93
CA GLY A 180 3.05 13.03 -13.36
C GLY A 180 3.93 12.25 -12.39
N VAL A 181 3.36 11.22 -11.76
CA VAL A 181 4.09 10.23 -10.97
C VAL A 181 4.81 9.28 -11.93
N ASP A 182 6.07 8.96 -11.66
CA ASP A 182 6.86 8.07 -12.50
C ASP A 182 6.64 6.59 -12.18
N LEU A 183 6.48 6.28 -10.89
CA LEU A 183 6.34 4.93 -10.36
C LEU A 183 5.30 4.93 -9.24
N CYS A 184 4.34 3.99 -9.28
CA CYS A 184 3.33 3.87 -8.23
C CYS A 184 3.10 2.41 -7.87
N ALA A 185 3.49 2.01 -6.65
CA ALA A 185 3.38 0.64 -6.15
C ALA A 185 2.18 0.45 -5.23
N MET A 186 1.51 -0.70 -5.34
CA MET A 186 0.33 -1.02 -4.54
C MET A 186 0.17 -2.51 -4.28
N PRO A 187 -0.30 -2.94 -3.09
CA PRO A 187 -0.64 -4.32 -2.79
C PRO A 187 -2.07 -4.64 -3.23
N GLY A 188 -2.31 -5.86 -3.68
CA GLY A 188 -3.67 -6.29 -3.99
C GLY A 188 -4.56 -6.51 -2.77
N HIS A 189 -3.98 -6.89 -1.63
CA HIS A 189 -4.71 -7.41 -0.48
C HIS A 189 -5.16 -6.40 0.59
N LYS A 190 -4.77 -5.13 0.46
CA LYS A 190 -5.18 -4.05 1.37
C LYS A 190 -6.42 -3.32 0.82
N ALA A 191 -6.32 -2.02 0.59
CA ALA A 191 -7.43 -1.19 0.13
C ALA A 191 -8.00 -1.60 -1.24
N LEU A 192 -7.23 -2.31 -2.08
CA LEU A 192 -7.74 -2.93 -3.32
C LEU A 192 -8.54 -4.21 -3.11
N LEU A 193 -8.72 -4.68 -1.87
CA LEU A 193 -9.63 -5.76 -1.46
C LEU A 193 -9.35 -7.15 -2.08
N GLY A 194 -8.27 -7.32 -2.85
CA GLY A 194 -7.88 -8.59 -3.46
C GLY A 194 -7.24 -9.58 -2.48
N ALA A 195 -6.86 -10.75 -2.98
CA ALA A 195 -6.13 -11.75 -2.21
C ALA A 195 -4.69 -11.34 -1.92
N GLN A 196 -4.11 -11.88 -0.86
CA GLN A 196 -2.67 -11.85 -0.60
C GLN A 196 -1.90 -12.53 -1.74
N GLY A 197 -0.62 -12.24 -1.87
CA GLY A 197 0.22 -12.79 -2.95
C GLY A 197 0.04 -12.08 -4.29
N THR A 198 -0.39 -10.81 -4.27
CA THR A 198 -0.48 -9.94 -5.44
C THR A 198 -0.06 -8.51 -5.11
N GLY A 199 0.59 -7.86 -6.07
CA GLY A 199 0.92 -6.45 -6.09
C GLY A 199 0.93 -5.93 -7.53
N ALA A 200 0.89 -4.62 -7.68
CA ALA A 200 1.00 -3.96 -8.98
C ALA A 200 1.93 -2.75 -8.89
N LEU A 201 2.60 -2.45 -10.00
CA LEU A 201 3.42 -1.26 -10.18
C LEU A 201 3.01 -0.58 -11.49
N TYR A 202 2.59 0.68 -11.39
CA TYR A 202 2.53 1.57 -12.54
C TYR A 202 3.93 2.09 -12.84
N ILE A 203 4.32 2.08 -14.10
CA ILE A 203 5.60 2.58 -14.61
C ILE A 203 5.30 3.56 -15.74
N ARG A 204 5.65 4.82 -15.59
CA ARG A 204 5.43 5.88 -16.59
C ARG A 204 5.93 5.44 -17.99
N PRO A 205 5.17 5.73 -19.08
CA PRO A 205 5.62 5.50 -20.44
C PRO A 205 7.02 6.07 -20.70
N GLY A 206 7.87 5.29 -21.35
CA GLY A 206 9.25 5.68 -21.66
C GLY A 206 10.27 5.54 -20.52
N LEU A 207 9.85 5.28 -19.29
CA LEU A 207 10.77 4.97 -18.20
C LEU A 207 11.16 3.48 -18.25
N ASP A 208 12.45 3.19 -18.39
CA ASP A 208 12.99 1.83 -18.38
C ASP A 208 13.65 1.50 -17.05
N LEU A 209 13.24 0.38 -16.46
CA LEU A 209 13.78 -0.13 -15.20
C LEU A 209 14.68 -1.35 -15.48
N GLU A 210 15.68 -1.54 -14.63
CA GLU A 210 16.38 -2.82 -14.61
C GLU A 210 15.44 -3.89 -14.01
N PRO A 211 15.20 -5.03 -14.69
CA PRO A 211 14.34 -6.09 -14.18
C PRO A 211 14.86 -6.65 -12.86
N LEU A 212 13.98 -6.83 -11.87
CA LEU A 212 14.34 -7.46 -10.60
C LEU A 212 14.62 -8.96 -10.77
N LYS A 213 13.95 -9.59 -11.72
CA LYS A 213 14.03 -11.04 -12.01
C LYS A 213 14.20 -11.23 -13.51
N ALA A 214 15.05 -12.15 -13.89
CA ALA A 214 15.15 -12.66 -15.25
C ALA A 214 14.63 -14.09 -15.31
N GLY A 215 13.89 -14.44 -16.37
CA GLY A 215 13.35 -15.80 -16.52
C GLY A 215 12.32 -15.90 -17.64
N GLY A 216 11.62 -17.03 -17.70
CA GLY A 216 10.63 -17.27 -18.74
C GLY A 216 9.42 -16.33 -18.63
N THR A 217 9.11 -15.66 -19.73
CA THR A 217 7.99 -14.70 -19.83
C THR A 217 6.83 -15.23 -20.68
N GLY A 218 7.04 -16.35 -21.38
CA GLY A 218 6.08 -16.92 -22.32
C GLY A 218 6.19 -16.36 -23.75
N THR A 219 6.92 -15.28 -23.94
CA THR A 219 7.22 -14.64 -25.23
C THR A 219 8.73 -14.65 -25.49
N SER A 220 9.13 -14.42 -26.75
CA SER A 220 10.55 -14.25 -27.15
C SER A 220 11.51 -15.33 -26.65
N SER A 221 11.06 -16.61 -26.57
CA SER A 221 11.79 -17.74 -25.97
C SER A 221 13.12 -18.08 -26.66
N HIS A 222 13.36 -17.52 -27.85
CA HIS A 222 14.63 -17.68 -28.57
C HIS A 222 15.73 -16.74 -28.07
N LEU A 223 15.38 -15.70 -27.29
CA LEU A 223 16.34 -14.77 -26.71
C LEU A 223 16.93 -15.33 -25.41
N LEU A 224 18.23 -15.15 -25.21
CA LEU A 224 18.91 -15.41 -23.93
C LEU A 224 18.83 -14.20 -22.97
N THR A 225 18.39 -13.06 -23.44
CA THR A 225 18.20 -11.83 -22.67
C THR A 225 16.74 -11.66 -22.33
N GLN A 226 16.45 -10.93 -21.22
CA GLN A 226 15.10 -10.55 -20.83
C GLN A 226 14.47 -9.69 -21.94
N PRO A 227 13.20 -9.92 -22.33
CA PRO A 227 12.54 -9.11 -23.36
C PRO A 227 12.49 -7.61 -22.96
N ARG A 228 12.33 -6.74 -23.95
CA ARG A 228 12.25 -5.29 -23.72
C ARG A 228 10.82 -4.79 -23.57
N GLU A 229 9.88 -5.54 -24.11
CA GLU A 229 8.47 -5.20 -24.16
C GLU A 229 7.82 -5.32 -22.80
N ARG A 230 6.93 -4.39 -22.47
CA ARG A 230 6.04 -4.47 -21.30
C ARG A 230 4.76 -5.23 -21.68
N PRO A 231 4.17 -5.93 -20.74
CA PRO A 231 4.56 -6.11 -19.33
C PRO A 231 5.61 -7.21 -19.10
N GLU A 232 5.93 -8.02 -20.12
CA GLU A 232 6.74 -9.25 -20.03
C GLU A 232 8.14 -8.99 -19.45
N ARG A 233 8.72 -7.81 -19.72
CA ARG A 233 10.02 -7.41 -19.19
C ARG A 233 10.11 -7.58 -17.67
N TYR A 234 9.01 -7.35 -16.97
CA TYR A 234 8.96 -7.30 -15.50
C TYR A 234 8.19 -8.45 -14.87
N GLU A 235 7.49 -9.26 -15.67
CA GLU A 235 6.61 -10.35 -15.23
C GLU A 235 7.19 -11.75 -15.51
N SER A 236 8.42 -12.00 -15.05
CA SER A 236 9.04 -13.31 -15.21
C SER A 236 8.43 -14.37 -14.29
N GLY A 237 8.22 -15.57 -14.84
CA GLY A 237 7.64 -16.71 -14.14
C GLY A 237 6.12 -16.85 -14.36
N THR A 238 5.55 -17.93 -13.80
CA THR A 238 4.11 -18.14 -13.87
C THR A 238 3.38 -17.19 -12.94
N LEU A 239 2.48 -16.40 -13.50
CA LEU A 239 1.69 -15.42 -12.74
C LEU A 239 0.69 -16.11 -11.81
N ASN A 240 0.41 -15.48 -10.66
CA ASN A 240 -0.65 -15.89 -9.73
C ASN A 240 -2.03 -15.51 -10.30
N THR A 241 -2.48 -16.25 -11.34
CA THR A 241 -3.74 -15.95 -12.04
C THR A 241 -4.95 -15.84 -11.13
N PRO A 242 -5.19 -16.76 -10.14
CA PRO A 242 -6.31 -16.60 -9.21
C PRO A 242 -6.21 -15.35 -8.33
N GLY A 243 -5.02 -15.05 -7.85
CA GLY A 243 -4.77 -13.81 -7.08
C GLY A 243 -4.98 -12.55 -7.91
N ILE A 244 -4.50 -12.54 -9.17
CA ILE A 244 -4.70 -11.43 -10.11
C ILE A 244 -6.18 -11.25 -10.45
N ALA A 245 -6.93 -12.35 -10.65
CA ALA A 245 -8.39 -12.30 -10.82
C ALA A 245 -9.08 -11.59 -9.64
N SER A 246 -8.66 -11.92 -8.42
CA SER A 246 -9.18 -11.29 -7.21
C SER A 246 -8.84 -9.80 -7.13
N LEU A 247 -7.62 -9.43 -7.49
CA LEU A 247 -7.15 -8.04 -7.55
C LEU A 247 -7.96 -7.22 -8.56
N GLY A 248 -8.18 -7.77 -9.76
CA GLY A 248 -9.02 -7.12 -10.78
C GLY A 248 -10.46 -6.91 -10.33
N GLN A 249 -11.06 -7.87 -9.62
CA GLN A 249 -12.41 -7.72 -9.06
C GLN A 249 -12.43 -6.71 -7.90
N GLY A 250 -11.38 -6.69 -7.07
CA GLY A 250 -11.23 -5.69 -6.02
C GLY A 250 -11.10 -4.29 -6.60
N ALA A 251 -10.30 -4.11 -7.66
CA ALA A 251 -10.16 -2.83 -8.36
C ALA A 251 -11.50 -2.34 -8.95
N ARG A 252 -12.26 -3.24 -9.58
CA ARG A 252 -13.62 -2.92 -10.09
C ARG A 252 -14.58 -2.55 -8.96
N PHE A 253 -14.54 -3.28 -7.84
CA PHE A 253 -15.36 -2.95 -6.67
C PHE A 253 -15.01 -1.56 -6.13
N CYS A 254 -13.72 -1.25 -5.98
CA CYS A 254 -13.28 0.07 -5.55
C CYS A 254 -13.67 1.17 -6.54
N LEU A 255 -13.54 0.93 -7.86
CA LEU A 255 -13.94 1.90 -8.89
C LEU A 255 -15.42 2.28 -8.78
N LEU A 256 -16.29 1.30 -8.51
CA LEU A 256 -17.73 1.51 -8.39
C LEU A 256 -18.16 2.12 -7.04
N HIS A 257 -17.44 1.82 -5.95
CA HIS A 257 -17.86 2.14 -4.58
C HIS A 257 -16.90 3.04 -3.81
N ARG A 258 -15.87 3.62 -4.47
CA ARG A 258 -14.87 4.47 -3.80
C ARG A 258 -15.48 5.65 -3.02
N PRO A 259 -16.47 6.39 -3.56
CA PRO A 259 -17.09 7.47 -2.82
C PRO A 259 -17.76 7.00 -1.52
N GLU A 260 -18.49 5.88 -1.57
CA GLU A 260 -19.16 5.31 -0.40
C GLU A 260 -18.15 4.75 0.61
N ILE A 261 -17.10 4.07 0.12
CA ILE A 261 -16.01 3.55 0.97
C ILE A 261 -15.34 4.70 1.70
N ARG A 262 -14.93 5.76 0.96
CA ARG A 262 -14.26 6.91 1.56
C ARG A 262 -15.19 7.69 2.49
N GLY A 263 -16.44 7.92 2.10
CA GLY A 263 -17.43 8.63 2.93
C GLY A 263 -17.66 7.90 4.26
N ARG A 264 -17.80 6.57 4.25
CA ARG A 264 -17.90 5.76 5.46
C ARG A 264 -16.62 5.83 6.30
N GLU A 265 -15.48 5.69 5.67
CA GLU A 265 -14.18 5.77 6.35
C GLU A 265 -14.01 7.11 7.06
N LEU A 266 -14.36 8.22 6.42
CA LEU A 266 -14.32 9.57 7.02
C LEU A 266 -15.18 9.64 8.29
N LEU A 267 -16.46 9.27 8.19
CA LEU A 267 -17.40 9.31 9.32
C LEU A 267 -16.95 8.45 10.50
N LEU A 268 -16.46 7.25 10.21
CA LEU A 268 -15.98 6.33 11.26
C LEU A 268 -14.66 6.79 11.87
N THR A 269 -13.78 7.39 11.07
CA THR A 269 -12.51 7.95 11.55
C THR A 269 -12.76 9.15 12.46
N GLU A 270 -13.65 10.05 12.07
CA GLU A 270 -14.06 11.19 12.90
C GLU A 270 -14.63 10.72 14.24
N ARG A 271 -15.54 9.74 14.22
CA ARG A 271 -16.10 9.13 15.42
C ARG A 271 -15.03 8.50 16.32
N LEU A 272 -14.07 7.78 15.71
CA LEU A 272 -12.97 7.15 16.44
C LEU A 272 -12.05 8.17 17.08
N LEU A 273 -11.68 9.22 16.35
CA LEU A 273 -10.83 10.30 16.86
C LEU A 273 -11.49 11.03 18.02
N ALA A 274 -12.74 11.47 17.85
CA ALA A 274 -13.49 12.16 18.89
C ALA A 274 -13.57 11.29 20.17
N GLY A 275 -13.96 10.01 20.03
CA GLY A 275 -14.09 9.14 21.17
C GLY A 275 -12.76 8.78 21.87
N LEU A 276 -11.65 8.66 21.14
CA LEU A 276 -10.33 8.44 21.74
C LEU A 276 -9.82 9.68 22.49
N LEU A 277 -10.08 10.88 21.97
CA LEU A 277 -9.67 12.13 22.59
C LEU A 277 -10.46 12.43 23.88
N ASP A 278 -11.68 11.91 24.01
CA ASP A 278 -12.51 12.03 25.22
C ASP A 278 -12.05 11.07 26.34
N ILE A 279 -11.24 10.04 26.04
CA ILE A 279 -10.76 9.11 27.07
C ILE A 279 -9.49 9.69 27.73
N PRO A 280 -9.49 9.89 29.06
CA PRO A 280 -8.32 10.40 29.77
C PRO A 280 -7.06 9.58 29.48
N ARG A 281 -5.91 10.24 29.43
CA ARG A 281 -4.59 9.61 29.25
C ARG A 281 -4.44 8.80 27.95
N VAL A 282 -5.35 8.92 26.98
CA VAL A 282 -5.16 8.42 25.63
C VAL A 282 -4.43 9.49 24.80
N THR A 283 -3.37 9.08 24.14
CA THR A 283 -2.64 9.92 23.20
C THR A 283 -2.88 9.39 21.78
N VAL A 284 -3.40 10.22 20.88
CA VAL A 284 -3.61 9.92 19.48
C VAL A 284 -2.46 10.52 18.65
N TYR A 285 -1.95 9.77 17.68
CA TYR A 285 -0.84 10.19 16.83
C TYR A 285 -1.29 10.54 15.41
N GLY A 286 -0.60 11.53 14.81
CA GLY A 286 -0.89 12.04 13.46
C GLY A 286 -2.02 13.10 13.44
N PRO A 287 -2.57 13.41 12.25
CA PRO A 287 -3.63 14.42 12.11
C PRO A 287 -4.85 14.09 12.96
N LEU A 288 -5.42 15.09 13.64
CA LEU A 288 -6.61 14.91 14.48
C LEU A 288 -7.94 15.16 13.72
N ASP A 289 -7.86 15.40 12.44
CA ASP A 289 -9.02 15.48 11.54
C ASP A 289 -9.04 14.27 10.59
N ALA A 290 -10.25 13.83 10.23
CA ALA A 290 -10.44 12.64 9.39
C ALA A 290 -10.11 12.89 7.90
N VAL A 291 -10.12 14.16 7.44
CA VAL A 291 -9.89 14.49 6.03
C VAL A 291 -8.42 14.34 5.67
N SER A 292 -7.53 14.72 6.58
CA SER A 292 -6.07 14.66 6.40
C SER A 292 -5.48 13.26 6.59
N ARG A 293 -6.32 12.22 6.78
CA ARG A 293 -5.85 10.85 7.00
C ARG A 293 -6.78 9.81 6.35
N VAL A 294 -6.23 8.62 6.13
CA VAL A 294 -7.01 7.40 5.85
C VAL A 294 -7.52 6.81 7.17
N GLY A 295 -8.38 5.79 7.09
CA GLY A 295 -9.02 5.13 8.24
C GLY A 295 -8.07 4.41 9.22
N THR A 296 -6.84 4.88 9.34
CA THR A 296 -5.80 4.34 10.22
C THR A 296 -5.53 5.31 11.35
N VAL A 297 -5.69 4.85 12.60
CA VAL A 297 -5.49 5.66 13.81
C VAL A 297 -4.57 4.92 14.77
N SER A 298 -3.41 5.51 15.05
CA SER A 298 -2.51 5.03 16.10
C SER A 298 -2.71 5.81 17.38
N PHE A 299 -2.70 5.09 18.52
CA PHE A 299 -2.87 5.68 19.83
C PHE A 299 -2.11 4.88 20.91
N ASN A 300 -1.91 5.48 22.07
CA ASN A 300 -1.44 4.82 23.28
C ASN A 300 -2.33 5.16 24.48
N VAL A 301 -2.41 4.26 25.45
CA VAL A 301 -3.21 4.41 26.67
C VAL A 301 -2.29 4.59 27.86
N GLY A 302 -2.17 5.81 28.35
CA GLY A 302 -1.36 6.17 29.50
C GLY A 302 0.08 5.67 29.41
N GLY A 303 0.73 5.08 30.27
CA GLY A 303 2.07 4.48 30.17
C GLY A 303 2.07 2.98 29.85
N LEU A 304 0.94 2.40 29.42
CA LEU A 304 0.85 0.97 29.11
C LEU A 304 1.66 0.63 27.85
N PRO A 305 2.36 -0.52 27.81
CA PRO A 305 2.94 -1.05 26.58
C PRO A 305 1.83 -1.31 25.54
N SER A 306 2.09 -0.95 24.28
CA SER A 306 1.11 -1.12 23.19
C SER A 306 0.67 -2.58 23.01
N GLY A 307 1.59 -3.55 23.23
CA GLY A 307 1.27 -4.98 23.18
C GLY A 307 0.23 -5.37 24.23
N ARG A 308 0.39 -4.91 25.49
CA ARG A 308 -0.59 -5.20 26.55
C ARG A 308 -1.98 -4.67 26.20
N VAL A 309 -2.07 -3.45 25.68
CA VAL A 309 -3.36 -2.88 25.27
C VAL A 309 -3.99 -3.71 24.15
N ALA A 310 -3.18 -4.16 23.18
CA ALA A 310 -3.68 -5.01 22.10
C ALA A 310 -4.16 -6.39 22.60
N ASP A 311 -3.46 -7.00 23.56
CA ASP A 311 -3.85 -8.28 24.18
C ASP A 311 -5.19 -8.15 24.92
N GLU A 312 -5.40 -7.06 25.66
CA GLU A 312 -6.67 -6.79 26.36
C GLU A 312 -7.83 -6.52 25.37
N LEU A 313 -7.53 -5.87 24.22
CA LEU A 313 -8.51 -5.68 23.13
C LEU A 313 -8.85 -6.99 22.44
N ASP A 314 -7.86 -7.85 22.17
CA ASP A 314 -8.08 -9.19 21.60
C ASP A 314 -8.93 -10.05 22.54
N GLY A 315 -8.67 -10.02 23.85
CA GLY A 315 -9.50 -10.64 24.86
C GLY A 315 -10.95 -10.14 24.89
N ALA A 316 -11.20 -8.91 24.40
CA ALA A 316 -12.53 -8.35 24.20
C ALA A 316 -13.11 -8.65 22.80
N GLY A 317 -12.43 -9.46 21.97
CA GLY A 317 -12.83 -9.84 20.61
C GLY A 317 -12.59 -8.74 19.57
N ILE A 318 -11.64 -7.82 19.82
CA ILE A 318 -11.32 -6.68 18.93
C ILE A 318 -9.89 -6.82 18.41
N CYS A 319 -9.74 -7.11 17.14
CA CYS A 319 -8.45 -7.29 16.46
C CYS A 319 -7.87 -5.93 16.04
N VAL A 320 -6.76 -5.55 16.65
CA VAL A 320 -5.93 -4.39 16.32
C VAL A 320 -4.47 -4.84 16.19
N ARG A 321 -3.58 -3.94 15.79
CA ARG A 321 -2.15 -4.23 15.74
C ARG A 321 -1.38 -3.35 16.72
N ALA A 322 -0.35 -3.90 17.38
CA ALA A 322 0.58 -3.16 18.24
C ALA A 322 2.02 -3.21 17.71
N GLY A 323 2.84 -2.30 18.20
CA GLY A 323 4.29 -2.26 17.95
C GLY A 323 4.70 -1.21 16.91
N LEU A 324 5.74 -1.51 16.10
CA LEU A 324 6.39 -0.55 15.21
C LEU A 324 5.81 -0.51 13.78
N HIS A 325 4.82 -1.35 13.47
CA HIS A 325 4.11 -1.35 12.18
C HIS A 325 5.01 -1.36 10.93
N CYS A 326 6.23 -1.93 11.03
CA CYS A 326 7.24 -1.91 9.96
C CYS A 326 7.68 -0.50 9.52
N ALA A 327 7.60 0.50 10.41
CA ALA A 327 8.00 1.87 10.16
C ALA A 327 8.71 2.46 11.40
N PRO A 328 9.90 1.95 11.80
CA PRO A 328 10.56 2.33 13.04
C PRO A 328 10.88 3.83 13.11
N LEU A 329 11.31 4.44 12.00
CA LEU A 329 11.63 5.86 11.95
C LEU A 329 10.40 6.77 12.14
N ALA A 330 9.21 6.31 11.74
CA ALA A 330 7.96 7.01 12.07
C ALA A 330 7.73 7.04 13.58
N HIS A 331 8.00 5.93 14.27
CA HIS A 331 7.89 5.86 15.73
C HIS A 331 8.94 6.71 16.45
N GLU A 332 10.14 6.83 15.90
CA GLU A 332 11.15 7.78 16.40
C GLU A 332 10.66 9.23 16.23
N ALA A 333 10.17 9.59 15.04
CA ALA A 333 9.67 10.93 14.74
C ALA A 333 8.45 11.31 15.60
N MET A 334 7.61 10.35 15.99
CA MET A 334 6.45 10.54 16.88
C MET A 334 6.81 10.52 18.37
N GLY A 335 8.05 10.20 18.73
CA GLY A 335 8.47 10.06 20.14
C GLY A 335 7.93 8.81 20.84
N THR A 336 7.42 7.82 20.10
CA THR A 336 6.96 6.54 20.66
C THR A 336 8.07 5.49 20.76
N GLY A 337 9.15 5.65 19.98
CA GLY A 337 10.34 4.80 20.01
C GLY A 337 10.02 3.31 19.99
N GLU A 338 10.74 2.51 20.76
CA GLU A 338 10.56 1.06 20.83
C GLU A 338 9.21 0.64 21.47
N ARG A 339 8.56 1.52 22.24
CA ARG A 339 7.24 1.25 22.82
C ARG A 339 6.18 1.05 21.74
N GLY A 340 6.36 1.64 20.58
CA GLY A 340 5.40 1.59 19.48
C GLY A 340 4.05 2.23 19.84
N ALA A 341 3.02 1.83 19.11
CA ALA A 341 1.65 2.27 19.35
C ALA A 341 0.67 1.12 19.08
N VAL A 342 -0.56 1.24 19.57
CA VAL A 342 -1.71 0.47 19.11
C VAL A 342 -2.24 1.15 17.86
N ARG A 343 -2.55 0.37 16.84
CA ARG A 343 -3.11 0.87 15.58
C ARG A 343 -4.45 0.20 15.31
N ALA A 344 -5.51 0.97 15.32
CA ALA A 344 -6.79 0.58 14.75
C ALA A 344 -6.89 1.07 13.30
N SER A 345 -7.34 0.22 12.39
CA SER A 345 -7.53 0.58 10.99
C SER A 345 -8.85 0.08 10.46
N LEU A 346 -9.66 1.03 10.02
CA LEU A 346 -10.99 0.83 9.46
C LEU A 346 -10.91 0.30 8.03
N GLY A 347 -11.93 -0.41 7.60
CA GLY A 347 -12.06 -0.91 6.24
C GLY A 347 -13.47 -0.69 5.70
N TYR A 348 -13.70 -1.09 4.45
CA TYR A 348 -14.97 -0.88 3.75
C TYR A 348 -16.19 -1.49 4.48
N ALA A 349 -15.99 -2.54 5.27
CA ALA A 349 -17.04 -3.25 6.00
C ALA A 349 -17.15 -2.83 7.48
N SER A 350 -16.28 -1.95 7.98
CA SER A 350 -16.32 -1.45 9.35
C SER A 350 -17.60 -0.66 9.62
N THR A 351 -18.09 -0.74 10.86
CA THR A 351 -19.35 -0.11 11.29
C THR A 351 -19.15 0.83 12.49
N ALA A 352 -20.13 1.70 12.75
CA ALA A 352 -20.13 2.54 13.95
C ALA A 352 -20.15 1.71 15.24
N ALA A 353 -20.82 0.56 15.23
CA ALA A 353 -20.85 -0.35 16.36
C ALA A 353 -19.47 -0.93 16.69
N ASP A 354 -18.64 -1.19 15.68
CA ASP A 354 -17.26 -1.67 15.86
C ASP A 354 -16.39 -0.58 16.50
N VAL A 355 -16.53 0.67 16.05
CA VAL A 355 -15.84 1.82 16.65
C VAL A 355 -16.27 2.02 18.09
N ASP A 356 -17.57 1.98 18.38
CA ASP A 356 -18.09 2.14 19.74
C ASP A 356 -17.63 1.03 20.69
N ALA A 357 -17.52 -0.20 20.19
CA ALA A 357 -17.00 -1.31 20.97
C ALA A 357 -15.52 -1.11 21.31
N LEU A 358 -14.70 -0.67 20.35
CA LEU A 358 -13.30 -0.32 20.58
C LEU A 358 -13.19 0.79 21.62
N LEU A 359 -13.94 1.88 21.51
CA LEU A 359 -13.91 3.00 22.45
C LEU A 359 -14.28 2.56 23.86
N ARG A 360 -15.33 1.75 24.01
CA ARG A 360 -15.70 1.19 25.35
C ARG A 360 -14.62 0.29 25.92
N ALA A 361 -13.95 -0.50 25.09
CA ALA A 361 -12.87 -1.38 25.55
C ALA A 361 -11.64 -0.55 25.97
N VAL A 362 -11.23 0.46 25.19
CA VAL A 362 -10.11 1.37 25.52
C VAL A 362 -10.40 2.13 26.83
N ALA A 363 -11.62 2.65 27.01
CA ALA A 363 -12.01 3.33 28.24
C ALA A 363 -12.01 2.40 29.46
N ARG A 364 -12.29 1.11 29.30
CA ARG A 364 -12.20 0.10 30.36
C ARG A 364 -10.74 -0.19 30.73
N ILE A 365 -9.88 -0.37 29.73
CA ILE A 365 -8.44 -0.59 29.91
C ILE A 365 -7.83 0.60 30.66
N GLU A 366 -8.22 1.81 30.31
CA GLU A 366 -7.73 3.04 30.96
C GLU A 366 -8.13 3.08 32.41
N ARG A 367 -9.41 2.82 32.78
CA ARG A 367 -9.92 2.78 34.17
C ARG A 367 -9.35 1.63 34.99
N GLY A 368 -9.15 0.45 34.42
CA GLY A 368 -8.61 -0.73 35.10
C GLY A 368 -7.18 -0.59 35.62
N ARG A 369 -6.54 0.56 35.41
CA ARG A 369 -5.21 0.89 35.95
C ARG A 369 -5.23 1.43 37.40
N GLU A 370 -6.39 1.83 37.85
CA GLU A 370 -6.55 2.42 39.21
C GLU A 370 -6.89 1.35 40.29
N ALA A 371 -7.10 0.11 39.87
CA ALA A 371 -7.29 -1.05 40.71
C ALA A 371 -6.00 -1.89 40.80
#